data_380c98dc5381d863e0edbbca1bd03273
#
_entry.id   380c98dc5381d863e0edbbca1bd03273
#
_cell.length_a   1.000
_cell.length_b   1.000
_cell.length_c   1.000
_cell.angle_alpha   90.00
_cell.angle_beta   90.00
_cell.angle_gamma   90.00
#
_symmetry.space_group_name_H-M   'P 1'
#
loop_
_entity.id
_entity.type
_entity.pdbx_description
1 polymer ?
#
loop_
_entity_poly.entity_id
_entity_poly.type
_entity_poly.pdbx_seq_one_letter_code
_entity_poly.pdbx_strand_id
1 'polypeptide(L)' 'MDRSQKLSDTEYEIMEVLWNSEAPMSASQILSYFAEYRNKDWKAQTLATFLSRLTQKGLIT' A
#
# COMPACT_ATOMS: atom_id res chain seq x y z
N MET A 1 -9.72 20.54 2.46
CA MET A 1 -10.41 20.02 1.85
C MET A 1 -10.61 18.71 2.03
N ASP A 2 -11.55 18.28 2.04
CA ASP A 2 -11.74 16.99 2.32
C ASP A 2 -11.82 16.17 1.17
N ARG A 3 -11.39 15.02 1.25
CA ARG A 3 -11.49 14.16 0.26
C ARG A 3 -12.42 13.16 0.63
N SER A 4 -13.24 12.73 -0.21
CA SER A 4 -14.13 11.62 0.06
C SER A 4 -13.32 10.35 0.22
N GLN A 5 -12.10 10.33 -0.26
CA GLN A 5 -11.30 9.14 -0.11
C GLN A 5 -10.15 9.42 0.80
N LYS A 6 -10.41 9.38 2.09
CA LYS A 6 -9.40 9.62 3.05
C LYS A 6 -8.60 8.39 3.29
N LEU A 7 -7.30 8.47 3.28
CA LEU A 7 -6.42 7.34 3.49
C LEU A 7 -5.94 7.31 4.93
N SER A 8 -5.83 6.11 5.48
CA SER A 8 -5.17 5.96 6.76
C SER A 8 -3.67 6.15 6.55
N ASP A 9 -2.93 6.33 7.63
CA ASP A 9 -1.49 6.51 7.54
C ASP A 9 -0.84 5.34 6.84
N THR A 10 -1.26 4.13 7.14
CA THR A 10 -0.71 2.94 6.52
C THR A 10 -1.01 2.90 5.04
N GLU A 11 -2.25 3.21 4.68
CA GLU A 11 -2.62 3.22 3.27
C GLU A 11 -1.82 4.26 2.51
N TYR A 12 -1.60 5.40 3.12
CA TYR A 12 -0.84 6.44 2.47
C TYR A 12 0.62 6.02 2.26
N GLU A 13 1.20 5.34 3.24
CA GLU A 13 2.55 4.83 3.10
C GLU A 13 2.65 3.88 1.91
N ILE A 14 1.67 2.98 1.77
CA ILE A 14 1.67 2.05 0.66
C ILE A 14 1.59 2.78 -0.66
N MET A 15 0.71 3.75 -0.75
CA MET A 15 0.58 4.51 -1.98
C MET A 15 1.86 5.29 -2.30
N GLU A 16 2.49 5.83 -1.27
CA GLU A 16 3.70 6.59 -1.47
C GLU A 16 4.81 5.71 -2.07
N VAL A 17 4.93 4.50 -1.58
CA VAL A 17 5.91 3.56 -2.12
C VAL A 17 5.59 3.24 -3.57
N LEU A 18 4.32 3.01 -3.87
CA LEU A 18 3.93 2.69 -5.25
C LEU A 18 4.15 3.87 -6.18
N TRP A 19 3.85 5.07 -5.73
CA TRP A 19 4.05 6.26 -6.55
C TRP A 19 5.51 6.50 -6.86
N ASN A 20 6.40 6.16 -5.94
CA ASN A 20 7.83 6.37 -6.13
C ASN A 20 8.51 5.20 -6.82
N SER A 21 7.79 4.11 -7.04
CA SER A 21 8.36 2.95 -7.70
C SER A 21 8.43 3.18 -9.20
N GLU A 22 9.53 2.79 -9.81
CA GLU A 22 9.66 2.94 -11.24
C GLU A 22 8.99 1.82 -12.01
N ALA A 23 8.66 0.74 -11.34
CA ALA A 23 8.04 -0.40 -11.97
C ALA A 23 6.97 -0.93 -11.05
N PRO A 24 5.96 -1.63 -11.60
CA PRO A 24 4.94 -2.20 -10.76
C PRO A 24 5.53 -3.16 -9.73
N MET A 25 4.98 -3.14 -8.54
CA MET A 25 5.43 -4.04 -7.49
C MET A 25 4.34 -5.07 -7.21
N SER A 26 4.76 -6.32 -7.05
CA SER A 26 3.82 -7.35 -6.65
C SER A 26 3.56 -7.22 -5.15
N ALA A 27 2.52 -7.90 -4.67
CA ALA A 27 2.22 -7.87 -3.24
C ALA A 27 3.39 -8.41 -2.43
N SER A 28 4.07 -9.45 -2.92
CA SER A 28 5.23 -9.98 -2.24
C SER A 28 6.34 -8.95 -2.12
N GLN A 29 6.57 -8.20 -3.18
CA GLN A 29 7.61 -7.19 -3.17
C GLN A 29 7.28 -6.07 -2.20
N ILE A 30 6.04 -5.65 -2.16
CA ILE A 30 5.62 -4.62 -1.25
C ILE A 30 5.79 -5.10 0.19
N LEU A 31 5.39 -6.34 0.45
CA LEU A 31 5.50 -6.90 1.78
C LEU A 31 6.95 -6.94 2.24
N SER A 32 7.85 -7.41 1.36
CA SER A 32 9.26 -7.47 1.67
C SER A 32 9.85 -6.09 1.90
N TYR A 33 9.46 -5.13 1.07
CA TYR A 33 9.96 -3.78 1.20
C TYR A 33 9.63 -3.19 2.57
N PHE A 34 8.37 -3.33 2.98
CA PHE A 34 7.97 -2.78 4.26
C PHE A 34 8.60 -3.52 5.43
N ALA A 35 8.82 -4.82 5.29
CA ALA A 35 9.48 -5.58 6.33
C ALA A 35 10.93 -5.15 6.51
N GLU A 36 11.62 -4.86 5.40
CA GLU A 36 13.03 -4.54 5.46
C GLU A 36 13.31 -3.07 5.72
N TYR A 37 12.52 -2.19 5.11
CA TYR A 37 12.85 -0.77 5.17
C TYR A 37 11.96 0.04 6.07
N ARG A 38 10.76 -0.43 6.34
CA ARG A 38 9.84 0.29 7.18
C ARG A 38 9.53 -0.44 8.47
N ASN A 39 10.17 -1.58 8.68
CA ASN A 39 10.05 -2.35 9.91
C ASN A 39 8.60 -2.73 10.21
N LYS A 40 7.82 -3.03 9.18
CA LYS A 40 6.43 -3.43 9.34
C LYS A 40 6.35 -4.95 9.26
N ASP A 41 5.75 -5.54 10.26
CA ASP A 41 5.65 -6.99 10.33
C ASP A 41 4.26 -7.44 9.90
N TRP A 42 3.87 -7.09 8.69
CA TRP A 42 2.57 -7.44 8.18
C TRP A 42 2.56 -8.85 7.64
N LYS A 43 1.41 -9.50 7.78
CA LYS A 43 1.21 -10.76 7.09
C LYS A 43 0.70 -10.47 5.69
N ALA A 44 0.87 -11.46 4.81
CA ALA A 44 0.44 -11.29 3.42
C ALA A 44 -1.05 -10.97 3.34
N GLN A 45 -1.84 -11.58 4.20
CA GLN A 45 -3.27 -11.35 4.19
C GLN A 45 -3.61 -9.91 4.60
N THR A 46 -2.86 -9.37 5.56
CA THR A 46 -3.06 -7.99 5.98
C THR A 46 -2.78 -7.03 4.83
N LEU A 47 -1.68 -7.25 4.13
CA LEU A 47 -1.35 -6.39 3.01
C LEU A 47 -2.39 -6.52 1.90
N ALA A 48 -2.85 -7.73 1.64
CA ALA A 48 -3.87 -7.94 0.61
C ALA A 48 -5.14 -7.15 0.93
N THR A 49 -5.49 -7.06 2.20
CA THR A 49 -6.66 -6.28 2.60
C THR A 49 -6.47 -4.81 2.28
N PHE A 50 -5.30 -4.27 2.58
CA PHE A 50 -5.02 -2.87 2.27
C PHE A 50 -5.07 -2.63 0.77
N LEU A 51 -4.46 -3.51 0.00
CA LEU A 51 -4.44 -3.34 -1.45
C LEU A 51 -5.84 -3.42 -2.04
N SER A 52 -6.66 -4.31 -1.50
CA SER A 52 -8.03 -4.43 -1.96
C SER A 52 -8.81 -3.15 -1.70
N ARG A 53 -8.63 -2.55 -0.53
CA ARG A 53 -9.30 -1.30 -0.21
C ARG A 53 -8.86 -0.17 -1.13
N LEU A 54 -7.56 -0.11 -1.42
CA LEU A 54 -7.05 0.93 -2.30
C LEU A 54 -7.58 0.75 -3.71
N THR A 55 -7.72 -0.49 -4.16
CA THR A 55 -8.31 -0.76 -5.46
C THR A 55 -9.75 -0.31 -5.51
N GLN A 56 -10.50 -0.56 -4.44
CA GLN A 56 -11.90 -0.17 -4.39
C GLN A 56 -12.05 1.35 -4.40
N LYS A 57 -11.08 2.05 -3.85
CA LYS A 57 -11.10 3.51 -3.88
C LYS A 57 -10.66 4.07 -5.21
N GLY A 58 -10.22 3.22 -6.13
CA GLY A 58 -9.80 3.68 -7.45
C GLY A 58 -8.41 4.26 -7.47
N LEU A 59 -7.61 4.02 -6.43
CA LEU A 59 -6.29 4.60 -6.35
C LEU A 59 -5.23 3.73 -7.01
N ILE A 60 -5.49 2.45 -7.13
CA ILE A 60 -4.61 1.54 -7.86
C ILE A 60 -5.47 0.66 -8.73
N THR A 61 -4.89 0.10 -9.76
CA THR A 61 -5.63 -0.75 -10.70
C THR A 61 -5.09 -2.16 -10.70
#